data_a3c1fc8f94bc37bd6b280c827af0003d
#
_entry.id   a3c1fc8f94bc37bd6b280c827af0003d
#
_cell.length_a   1.000
_cell.length_b   1.000
_cell.length_c   1.000
_cell.angle_alpha   90.00
_cell.angle_beta   90.00
_cell.angle_gamma   90.00
#
_symmetry.space_group_name_H-M   'P 1'
#
loop_
_entity.id
_entity.type
_entity.pdbx_description
1 polymer ?
#
loop_
_entity_poly.entity_id
_entity_poly.type
_entity_poly.pdbx_seq_one_letter_code
_entity_poly.pdbx_strand_id
1 'polypeptide(L)'
;MLTISPEKVCYVIAKARELEVKVAAEELDDEGMGRILEDYADDPTLEELKSFLEAQSDDELRELLALAWVGRGDFGADEWQDALGQVQDVREKHTVEYLLGTPLLSDYLEEGLAQFGHPCEE
;
A
#
# COMPACT_ATOMS: atom_id res chain seq x y z
N MET A 1 -12.03 8.99 9.32
CA MET A 1 -11.16 10.14 9.02
C MET A 1 -9.70 9.70 8.98
N LEU A 2 -8.96 10.11 7.96
CA LEU A 2 -7.58 9.70 7.80
C LEU A 2 -6.63 10.56 8.64
N THR A 3 -5.73 9.90 9.37
CA THR A 3 -4.64 10.59 10.08
C THR A 3 -3.48 10.85 9.12
N ILE A 4 -3.22 9.86 8.24
CA ILE A 4 -2.16 10.01 7.24
C ILE A 4 -2.60 11.04 6.20
N SER A 5 -1.65 11.89 5.76
CA SER A 5 -1.99 12.88 4.76
C SER A 5 -2.21 12.22 3.39
N PRO A 6 -3.16 12.72 2.60
CA PRO A 6 -3.36 12.19 1.25
C PRO A 6 -2.11 12.30 0.39
N GLU A 7 -1.28 13.32 0.62
CA GLU A 7 -0.04 13.50 -0.13
C GLU A 7 0.92 12.33 0.10
N LYS A 8 1.00 11.84 1.34
CA LYS A 8 1.82 10.68 1.64
C LYS A 8 1.29 9.43 0.95
N VAL A 9 -0.03 9.27 0.95
CA VAL A 9 -0.64 8.13 0.25
C VAL A 9 -0.34 8.20 -1.24
N CYS A 10 -0.45 9.40 -1.83
CA CYS A 10 -0.16 9.57 -3.25
C CYS A 10 1.30 9.28 -3.57
N TYR A 11 2.22 9.61 -2.66
CA TYR A 11 3.63 9.28 -2.83
C TYR A 11 3.80 7.75 -2.87
N VAL A 12 3.17 7.04 -1.95
CA VAL A 12 3.23 5.58 -1.92
C VAL A 12 2.67 5.01 -3.22
N ILE A 13 1.53 5.55 -3.68
CA ILE A 13 0.92 5.11 -4.94
C ILE A 13 1.90 5.28 -6.09
N ALA A 14 2.53 6.45 -6.19
CA ALA A 14 3.46 6.72 -7.29
C ALA A 14 4.65 5.76 -7.27
N LYS A 15 5.23 5.52 -6.10
CA LYS A 15 6.38 4.63 -5.98
C LYS A 15 6.00 3.19 -6.23
N ALA A 16 4.85 2.75 -5.70
CA ALA A 16 4.38 1.40 -5.94
C ALA A 16 4.12 1.18 -7.43
N ARG A 17 3.55 2.19 -8.10
CA ARG A 17 3.28 2.11 -9.53
C ARG A 17 4.56 2.02 -10.35
N GLU A 18 5.60 2.77 -9.97
CA GLU A 18 6.89 2.68 -10.63
C GLU A 18 7.47 1.26 -10.52
N LEU A 19 7.37 0.67 -9.35
CA LEU A 19 7.85 -0.69 -9.13
C LEU A 19 7.04 -1.68 -9.95
N GLU A 20 5.72 -1.53 -9.96
CA GLU A 20 4.82 -2.41 -10.71
C GLU A 20 5.12 -2.37 -12.21
N VAL A 21 5.44 -1.19 -12.74
CA VAL A 21 5.81 -1.05 -14.15
C VAL A 21 7.10 -1.81 -14.44
N LYS A 22 8.09 -1.75 -13.54
CA LYS A 22 9.35 -2.45 -13.73
C LYS A 22 9.17 -3.95 -13.82
N VAL A 23 8.17 -4.48 -13.10
CA VAL A 23 7.93 -5.91 -13.08
C VAL A 23 6.75 -6.34 -13.97
N ALA A 24 6.22 -5.40 -14.76
CA ALA A 24 5.04 -5.67 -15.59
C ALA A 24 5.29 -6.74 -16.66
N ALA A 25 6.56 -6.94 -17.06
CA ALA A 25 6.91 -7.98 -18.00
C ALA A 25 6.84 -9.37 -17.37
N GLU A 26 6.78 -9.43 -16.05
CA GLU A 26 6.67 -10.67 -15.30
C GLU A 26 5.25 -10.77 -14.74
N GLU A 27 4.83 -11.96 -14.40
CA GLU A 27 3.49 -12.13 -13.87
C GLU A 27 3.35 -11.52 -12.49
N LEU A 28 2.31 -10.70 -12.30
CA LEU A 28 2.01 -10.07 -11.03
C LEU A 28 1.00 -10.92 -10.26
N ASP A 29 1.35 -12.16 -9.96
CA ASP A 29 0.54 -13.00 -9.10
C ASP A 29 1.13 -12.96 -7.69
N ASP A 30 0.49 -13.65 -6.75
CA ASP A 30 0.95 -13.65 -5.36
C ASP A 30 2.38 -14.15 -5.23
N GLU A 31 2.75 -15.16 -6.00
CA GLU A 31 4.11 -15.68 -5.97
C GLU A 31 5.07 -14.70 -6.64
N GLY A 32 4.61 -14.06 -7.70
CA GLY A 32 5.41 -13.06 -8.39
C GLY A 32 5.79 -11.91 -7.49
N MET A 33 4.85 -11.43 -6.67
CA MET A 33 5.14 -10.34 -5.75
C MET A 33 6.15 -10.76 -4.69
N GLY A 34 6.06 -12.01 -4.20
CA GLY A 34 7.04 -12.52 -3.26
C GLY A 34 8.44 -12.54 -3.84
N ARG A 35 8.56 -12.95 -5.11
CA ARG A 35 9.86 -12.98 -5.78
C ARG A 35 10.39 -11.57 -6.05
N ILE A 36 9.49 -10.62 -6.29
CA ILE A 36 9.89 -9.24 -6.53
C ILE A 36 10.67 -8.70 -5.34
N LEU A 37 10.23 -9.02 -4.12
CA LEU A 37 10.93 -8.56 -2.93
C LEU A 37 12.36 -9.10 -2.86
N GLU A 38 12.59 -10.29 -3.41
CA GLU A 38 13.94 -10.86 -3.46
C GLU A 38 14.72 -10.36 -4.66
N ASP A 39 14.10 -10.42 -5.85
CA ASP A 39 14.78 -10.10 -7.10
C ASP A 39 15.12 -8.63 -7.23
N TYR A 40 14.32 -7.75 -6.62
CA TYR A 40 14.49 -6.31 -6.71
C TYR A 40 14.96 -5.69 -5.41
N ALA A 41 15.52 -6.52 -4.51
CA ALA A 41 15.97 -6.03 -3.19
C ALA A 41 16.92 -4.85 -3.29
N ASP A 42 17.74 -4.79 -4.35
CA ASP A 42 18.69 -3.72 -4.55
C ASP A 42 18.16 -2.60 -5.46
N ASP A 43 16.90 -2.72 -5.89
CA ASP A 43 16.31 -1.71 -6.76
C ASP A 43 16.03 -0.43 -5.98
N PRO A 44 16.50 0.73 -6.47
CA PRO A 44 16.30 1.99 -5.74
C PRO A 44 14.83 2.33 -5.49
N THR A 45 13.94 1.98 -6.42
CA THR A 45 12.51 2.27 -6.23
C THR A 45 11.94 1.49 -5.06
N LEU A 46 12.27 0.20 -4.97
CA LEU A 46 11.82 -0.62 -3.85
C LEU A 46 12.41 -0.13 -2.54
N GLU A 47 13.71 0.21 -2.56
CA GLU A 47 14.39 0.71 -1.37
C GLU A 47 13.78 2.02 -0.88
N GLU A 48 13.49 2.93 -1.80
CA GLU A 48 12.86 4.20 -1.45
C GLU A 48 11.47 4.00 -0.85
N LEU A 49 10.67 3.12 -1.46
CA LEU A 49 9.34 2.84 -0.96
C LEU A 49 9.41 2.21 0.42
N LYS A 50 10.27 1.22 0.57
CA LYS A 50 10.42 0.53 1.85
C LYS A 50 10.86 1.49 2.95
N SER A 51 11.87 2.32 2.68
CA SER A 51 12.36 3.30 3.65
C SER A 51 11.29 4.30 4.02
N PHE A 52 10.51 4.76 3.04
CA PHE A 52 9.42 5.69 3.31
C PHE A 52 8.39 5.06 4.25
N LEU A 53 8.00 3.82 3.96
CA LEU A 53 7.02 3.13 4.78
C LEU A 53 7.54 2.91 6.21
N GLU A 54 8.81 2.52 6.34
CA GLU A 54 9.40 2.29 7.66
C GLU A 54 9.48 3.56 8.49
N ALA A 55 9.48 4.72 7.85
CA ALA A 55 9.53 5.99 8.56
C ALA A 55 8.16 6.47 9.05
N GLN A 56 7.10 5.81 8.64
CA GLN A 56 5.75 6.21 9.04
C GLN A 56 5.41 5.66 10.42
N SER A 57 4.47 6.32 11.10
CA SER A 57 3.99 5.83 12.39
C SER A 57 3.18 4.53 12.19
N ASP A 58 3.00 3.80 13.28
CA ASP A 58 2.20 2.59 13.23
C ASP A 58 0.78 2.87 12.81
N ASP A 59 0.21 3.97 13.28
CA ASP A 59 -1.14 4.36 12.91
C ASP A 59 -1.24 4.68 11.42
N GLU A 60 -0.23 5.34 10.87
CA GLU A 60 -0.23 5.65 9.44
C GLU A 60 -0.10 4.38 8.59
N LEU A 61 0.73 3.44 9.03
CA LEU A 61 0.87 2.16 8.32
C LEU A 61 -0.44 1.37 8.35
N ARG A 62 -1.13 1.38 9.49
CA ARG A 62 -2.42 0.71 9.58
C ARG A 62 -3.44 1.32 8.63
N GLU A 63 -3.43 2.65 8.52
CA GLU A 63 -4.35 3.33 7.63
C GLU A 63 -4.04 3.00 6.17
N LEU A 64 -2.77 2.92 5.81
CA LEU A 64 -2.39 2.52 4.45
C LEU A 64 -2.92 1.14 4.11
N LEU A 65 -2.75 0.20 5.03
CA LEU A 65 -3.23 -1.16 4.80
C LEU A 65 -4.75 -1.20 4.73
N ALA A 66 -5.42 -0.49 5.63
CA ALA A 66 -6.88 -0.43 5.61
C ALA A 66 -7.39 0.21 4.33
N LEU A 67 -6.72 1.27 3.84
CA LEU A 67 -7.08 1.88 2.56
C LEU A 67 -6.96 0.88 1.41
N ALA A 68 -5.89 0.09 1.41
CA ALA A 68 -5.72 -0.93 0.37
C ALA A 68 -6.87 -1.93 0.40
N TRP A 69 -7.31 -2.32 1.60
CA TRP A 69 -8.42 -3.26 1.73
C TRP A 69 -9.75 -2.64 1.27
N VAL A 70 -9.95 -1.36 1.56
CA VAL A 70 -11.13 -0.65 1.05
C VAL A 70 -11.09 -0.60 -0.48
N GLY A 71 -9.93 -0.26 -1.04
CA GLY A 71 -9.80 -0.20 -2.49
C GLY A 71 -9.95 -1.55 -3.16
N ARG A 72 -9.55 -2.61 -2.46
CA ARG A 72 -9.69 -3.98 -2.98
C ARG A 72 -11.14 -4.46 -2.93
N GLY A 73 -11.98 -3.80 -2.13
CA GLY A 73 -13.40 -4.15 -2.05
C GLY A 73 -13.77 -4.98 -0.85
N ASP A 74 -12.84 -5.23 0.06
CA ASP A 74 -13.12 -6.02 1.27
C ASP A 74 -13.99 -5.25 2.26
N PHE A 75 -13.89 -3.93 2.24
CA PHE A 75 -14.66 -3.04 3.11
C PHE A 75 -15.09 -1.81 2.31
N GLY A 76 -16.24 -1.26 2.64
CA GLY A 76 -16.62 0.04 2.11
C GLY A 76 -16.00 1.16 2.94
N ALA A 77 -16.06 2.39 2.42
CA ALA A 77 -15.55 3.55 3.16
C ALA A 77 -16.32 3.74 4.48
N ASP A 78 -17.60 3.36 4.49
CA ASP A 78 -18.44 3.44 5.68
C ASP A 78 -18.10 2.36 6.71
N GLU A 79 -17.24 1.41 6.35
CA GLU A 79 -16.77 0.35 7.24
C GLU A 79 -15.34 0.57 7.69
N TRP A 80 -14.90 1.83 7.65
CA TRP A 80 -13.51 2.18 7.95
C TRP A 80 -13.04 1.68 9.31
N GLN A 81 -13.88 1.82 10.33
CA GLN A 81 -13.51 1.36 11.67
C GLN A 81 -13.33 -0.15 11.73
N ASP A 82 -14.16 -0.88 10.98
CA ASP A 82 -14.02 -2.33 10.90
C ASP A 82 -12.70 -2.71 10.21
N ALA A 83 -12.38 -2.00 9.14
CA ALA A 83 -11.12 -2.25 8.43
C ALA A 83 -9.93 -2.01 9.34
N LEU A 84 -9.93 -0.89 10.08
CA LEU A 84 -8.86 -0.60 11.02
C LEU A 84 -8.74 -1.65 12.11
N GLY A 85 -9.88 -2.17 12.58
CA GLY A 85 -9.88 -3.22 13.58
C GLY A 85 -9.22 -4.50 13.08
N GLN A 86 -9.48 -4.85 11.83
CA GLN A 86 -8.87 -6.04 11.23
C GLN A 86 -7.36 -5.87 11.07
N VAL A 87 -6.93 -4.66 10.68
CA VAL A 87 -5.50 -4.36 10.50
C VAL A 87 -4.72 -4.50 11.80
N GLN A 88 -5.37 -4.22 12.94
CA GLN A 88 -4.68 -4.32 14.24
C GLN A 88 -4.13 -5.71 14.52
N ASP A 89 -4.66 -6.73 13.86
CA ASP A 89 -4.14 -8.09 14.03
C ASP A 89 -2.82 -8.31 13.29
N VAL A 90 -2.45 -7.38 12.42
CA VAL A 90 -1.17 -7.47 11.69
C VAL A 90 -0.10 -6.80 12.55
N ARG A 91 0.98 -7.53 12.83
CA ARG A 91 2.08 -7.00 13.64
C ARG A 91 2.77 -5.86 12.89
N GLU A 92 3.18 -4.85 13.64
CA GLU A 92 3.75 -3.62 13.07
C GLU A 92 4.87 -3.88 12.07
N LYS A 93 5.84 -4.69 12.46
CA LYS A 93 6.98 -4.96 11.59
C LYS A 93 6.62 -5.74 10.34
N HIS A 94 5.46 -6.41 10.37
CA HIS A 94 4.99 -7.16 9.21
C HIS A 94 4.10 -6.33 8.30
N THR A 95 3.62 -5.19 8.78
CA THR A 95 2.75 -4.34 7.98
C THR A 95 3.47 -3.82 6.73
N VAL A 96 4.72 -3.38 6.89
CA VAL A 96 5.51 -2.91 5.75
C VAL A 96 5.70 -4.03 4.73
N GLU A 97 6.08 -5.21 5.22
CA GLU A 97 6.27 -6.36 4.34
C GLU A 97 4.97 -6.76 3.64
N TYR A 98 3.86 -6.71 4.38
CA TYR A 98 2.56 -7.03 3.83
C TYR A 98 2.20 -6.06 2.71
N LEU A 99 2.41 -4.75 2.94
CA LEU A 99 2.12 -3.74 1.92
C LEU A 99 2.98 -3.96 0.68
N LEU A 100 4.28 -4.19 0.88
CA LEU A 100 5.19 -4.38 -0.24
C LEU A 100 4.86 -5.62 -1.04
N GLY A 101 4.29 -6.63 -0.39
CA GLY A 101 3.91 -7.88 -1.04
C GLY A 101 2.51 -7.89 -1.62
N THR A 102 1.76 -6.80 -1.51
CA THR A 102 0.39 -6.74 -2.01
C THR A 102 0.39 -6.46 -3.52
N PRO A 103 -0.13 -7.39 -4.35
CA PRO A 103 -0.22 -7.12 -5.79
C PRO A 103 -1.17 -5.95 -6.04
N LEU A 104 -0.83 -5.11 -7.01
CA LEU A 104 -1.68 -3.98 -7.41
C LEU A 104 -1.93 -2.98 -6.27
N LEU A 105 -0.97 -2.89 -5.35
CA LEU A 105 -1.10 -1.98 -4.20
C LEU A 105 -1.46 -0.56 -4.64
N SER A 106 -0.82 -0.05 -5.71
CA SER A 106 -1.09 1.30 -6.18
C SER A 106 -2.55 1.50 -6.57
N ASP A 107 -3.12 0.53 -7.27
CA ASP A 107 -4.53 0.62 -7.69
C ASP A 107 -5.47 0.58 -6.49
N TYR A 108 -5.19 -0.29 -5.53
CA TYR A 108 -6.02 -0.40 -4.34
C TYR A 108 -5.97 0.86 -3.49
N LEU A 109 -4.79 1.42 -3.31
CA LEU A 109 -4.66 2.66 -2.54
C LEU A 109 -5.34 3.82 -3.24
N GLU A 110 -5.20 3.90 -4.56
CA GLU A 110 -5.84 4.97 -5.32
C GLU A 110 -7.36 4.88 -5.20
N GLU A 111 -7.91 3.69 -5.35
CA GLU A 111 -9.34 3.49 -5.23
C GLU A 111 -9.83 3.79 -3.81
N GLY A 112 -9.11 3.30 -2.80
CA GLY A 112 -9.47 3.55 -1.42
C GLY A 112 -9.48 5.03 -1.10
N LEU A 113 -8.44 5.74 -1.55
CA LEU A 113 -8.32 7.16 -1.31
C LEU A 113 -9.44 7.94 -2.01
N ALA A 114 -9.80 7.53 -3.23
CA ALA A 114 -10.89 8.16 -3.98
C ALA A 114 -12.22 8.01 -3.26
N GLN A 115 -12.45 6.87 -2.61
CA GLN A 115 -13.69 6.68 -1.86
C GLN A 115 -13.81 7.62 -0.67
N PHE A 116 -12.69 8.14 -0.18
CA PHE A 116 -12.68 9.16 0.87
C PHE A 116 -12.67 10.58 0.31
N GLY A 117 -12.76 10.73 -1.00
CA GLY A 117 -12.84 12.03 -1.63
C GLY A 117 -11.50 12.74 -1.80
N HIS A 118 -10.41 11.98 -1.80
CA HIS A 118 -9.07 12.54 -1.92
C HIS A 118 -8.30 11.95 -3.10
N PRO A 119 -8.79 12.11 -4.35
CA PRO A 119 -8.05 11.56 -5.49
C PRO A 119 -6.68 12.22 -5.62
N CYS A 120 -5.71 11.44 -6.08
CA CYS A 120 -4.40 12.00 -6.36
C CYS A 120 -4.45 12.81 -7.64
N GLU A 121 -3.88 14.00 -7.59
CA GLU A 121 -3.78 14.86 -8.76
C GLU A 121 -2.35 14.80 -9.27
N GLU A 122 -2.21 14.76 -10.56
CA GLU A 122 -0.90 14.77 -11.20
C GLU A 122 -0.65 16.07 -11.93
#